data_b3442a5927214d1d2f3d68fe8e9a8b68
#
_entry.id   b3442a5927214d1d2f3d68fe8e9a8b68
#
_cell.length_a   1.000
_cell.length_b   1.000
_cell.length_c   1.000
_cell.angle_alpha   90.00
_cell.angle_beta   90.00
_cell.angle_gamma   90.00
#
_symmetry.space_group_name_H-M   'P 1'
#
loop_
_entity.id
_entity.type
_entity.pdbx_description
1 polymer ?
#
loop_
_entity_poly.entity_id
_entity_poly.type
_entity_poly.pdbx_seq_one_letter_code
_entity_poly.pdbx_strand_id
1 'polypeptide(L)'
;MYELSEFEEMYLKRMWEILNKEPDGIVKTTILAEFMGVSPASTTEMLQRLATKNMVTNIPYKGSRLTSEGFSVAARIKRRQYLLEILLSEIIGYDGDVTAAACELEHSINDDLEASIDRILGYPDHTRDGQRIPLVERDVRAFSQDVLLPAVNLPNGKSG
;
A
#
# COMPACT_ATOMS: atom_id res chain seq x y z
N MET A 1 8.42 15.37 8.93
CA MET A 1 7.43 14.37 8.40
C MET A 1 6.16 15.13 8.08
N TYR A 2 5.71 15.07 6.85
CA TYR A 2 4.46 15.71 6.44
C TYR A 2 3.29 14.80 6.76
N GLU A 3 2.28 15.37 7.39
CA GLU A 3 1.02 14.68 7.59
C GLU A 3 0.21 14.76 6.28
N LEU A 4 -0.17 13.61 5.75
CA LEU A 4 -0.97 13.50 4.54
C LEU A 4 -2.43 13.24 4.91
N SER A 5 -3.34 13.88 4.20
CA SER A 5 -4.76 13.55 4.28
C SER A 5 -5.04 12.22 3.57
N GLU A 6 -6.13 11.57 3.92
CA GLU A 6 -6.61 10.36 3.24
C GLU A 6 -6.72 10.57 1.73
N PHE A 7 -7.19 11.73 1.31
CA PHE A 7 -7.36 12.07 -0.11
C PHE A 7 -6.00 12.22 -0.82
N GLU A 8 -5.01 12.82 -0.16
CA GLU A 8 -3.64 12.90 -0.67
C GLU A 8 -3.00 11.52 -0.80
N GLU A 9 -3.18 10.67 0.19
CA GLU A 9 -2.72 9.28 0.15
C GLU A 9 -3.35 8.51 -1.00
N MET A 10 -4.64 8.71 -1.25
CA MET A 10 -5.36 8.09 -2.36
C MET A 10 -4.76 8.47 -3.72
N TYR A 11 -4.40 9.73 -3.93
CA TYR A 11 -3.71 10.18 -5.14
C TYR A 11 -2.38 9.47 -5.34
N LEU A 12 -1.58 9.37 -4.28
CA LEU A 12 -0.27 8.67 -4.34
C LEU A 12 -0.44 7.20 -4.67
N LYS A 13 -1.42 6.53 -4.07
CA LYS A 13 -1.74 5.12 -4.37
C LYS A 13 -2.15 4.95 -5.84
N ARG A 14 -3.01 5.81 -6.37
CA ARG A 14 -3.43 5.75 -7.77
C ARG A 14 -2.27 6.00 -8.72
N MET A 15 -1.40 6.93 -8.41
CA MET A 15 -0.17 7.15 -9.20
C MET A 15 0.70 5.89 -9.22
N TRP A 16 0.88 5.25 -8.08
CA TRP A 16 1.65 3.99 -7.98
C TRP A 16 1.03 2.89 -8.86
N GLU A 17 -0.28 2.73 -8.85
CA GLU A 17 -1.00 1.75 -9.67
C GLU A 17 -0.83 2.01 -11.17
N ILE A 18 -0.84 3.27 -11.58
CA ILE A 18 -0.60 3.69 -12.97
C ILE A 18 0.85 3.40 -13.37
N LEU A 19 1.81 3.74 -12.52
CA LEU A 19 3.23 3.56 -12.77
C LEU A 19 3.63 2.12 -13.03
N ASN A 20 2.98 1.18 -12.37
CA ASN A 20 3.24 -0.25 -12.61
C ASN A 20 2.90 -0.69 -14.04
N LYS A 21 2.17 0.14 -14.79
CA LYS A 21 1.79 -0.11 -16.18
C LYS A 21 2.53 0.78 -17.18
N GLU A 22 3.23 1.82 -16.69
CA GLU A 22 3.89 2.83 -17.52
C GLU A 22 5.40 2.79 -17.32
N PRO A 23 6.18 2.49 -18.39
CA PRO A 23 7.62 2.33 -18.25
C PRO A 23 8.38 3.64 -17.93
N ASP A 24 7.81 4.78 -18.28
CA ASP A 24 8.47 6.10 -18.13
C ASP A 24 8.41 6.67 -16.72
N GLY A 25 7.55 6.12 -15.87
CA GLY A 25 7.32 6.64 -14.54
C GLY A 25 6.65 8.01 -14.49
N ILE A 26 6.08 8.47 -15.61
CA ILE A 26 5.36 9.75 -15.72
C ILE A 26 3.86 9.47 -15.80
N VAL A 27 3.12 10.08 -14.88
CA VAL A 27 1.66 9.98 -14.83
C VAL A 27 1.06 11.25 -15.44
N LYS A 28 0.27 11.09 -16.50
CA LYS A 28 -0.44 12.20 -17.11
C LYS A 28 -1.58 12.68 -16.21
N THR A 29 -1.71 13.98 -16.06
CA THR A 29 -2.75 14.59 -15.21
C THR A 29 -4.16 14.15 -15.60
N THR A 30 -4.46 14.04 -16.90
CA THR A 30 -5.77 13.61 -17.41
C THR A 30 -6.08 12.15 -17.03
N ILE A 31 -5.10 11.27 -17.13
CA ILE A 31 -5.25 9.85 -16.74
C ILE A 31 -5.49 9.73 -15.24
N LEU A 32 -4.74 10.47 -14.44
CA LEU A 32 -4.92 10.46 -12.99
C LEU A 32 -6.28 11.02 -12.59
N ALA A 33 -6.73 12.10 -13.24
CA ALA A 33 -8.04 12.67 -13.03
C ALA A 33 -9.17 11.67 -13.31
N GLU A 34 -9.09 10.93 -14.40
CA GLU A 34 -10.04 9.87 -14.74
C GLU A 34 -10.05 8.76 -13.67
N PHE A 35 -8.88 8.30 -13.26
CA PHE A 35 -8.75 7.29 -12.20
C PHE A 35 -9.36 7.75 -10.88
N MET A 36 -9.22 9.02 -10.55
CA MET A 36 -9.76 9.59 -9.31
C MET A 36 -11.23 9.97 -9.42
N GLY A 37 -11.78 10.03 -10.62
CA GLY A 37 -13.15 10.49 -10.86
C GLY A 37 -13.34 11.99 -10.56
N VAL A 38 -12.31 12.79 -10.78
CA VAL A 38 -12.29 14.24 -10.51
C VAL A 38 -11.87 15.04 -11.76
N SER A 39 -12.03 16.36 -11.71
CA SER A 39 -11.63 17.22 -12.83
C SER A 39 -10.10 17.31 -12.98
N PRO A 40 -9.58 17.54 -14.19
CA PRO A 40 -8.15 17.82 -14.39
C PRO A 40 -7.64 19.01 -13.59
N ALA A 41 -8.46 20.05 -13.43
CA ALA A 41 -8.12 21.24 -12.64
C ALA A 41 -7.92 20.91 -11.16
N SER A 42 -8.82 20.11 -10.56
CA SER A 42 -8.68 19.63 -9.18
C SER A 42 -7.45 18.75 -9.01
N THR A 43 -7.15 17.91 -9.99
CA THR A 43 -5.97 17.06 -10.01
C THR A 43 -4.69 17.89 -10.07
N THR A 44 -4.63 18.90 -10.92
CA THR A 44 -3.48 19.82 -11.01
C THR A 44 -3.23 20.51 -9.66
N GLU A 45 -4.27 21.01 -9.02
CA GLU A 45 -4.18 21.65 -7.70
C GLU A 45 -3.65 20.67 -6.63
N MET A 46 -4.14 19.45 -6.63
CA MET A 46 -3.65 18.41 -5.71
C MET A 46 -2.19 18.04 -5.97
N LEU A 47 -1.79 17.90 -7.24
CA LEU A 47 -0.40 17.62 -7.58
C LEU A 47 0.54 18.75 -7.17
N GLN A 48 0.11 20.00 -7.26
CA GLN A 48 0.88 21.14 -6.73
C GLN A 48 1.06 21.04 -5.22
N ARG A 49 0.01 20.69 -4.51
CA ARG A 49 0.04 20.48 -3.06
C ARG A 49 0.99 19.32 -2.67
N LEU A 50 0.90 18.20 -3.36
CA LEU A 50 1.78 17.06 -3.15
C LEU A 50 3.24 17.38 -3.50
N ALA A 51 3.48 18.24 -4.49
CA ALA A 51 4.83 18.71 -4.81
C ALA A 51 5.43 19.55 -3.69
N THR A 52 4.64 20.42 -3.04
CA THR A 52 5.12 21.19 -1.88
C THR A 52 5.47 20.29 -0.68
N LYS A 53 4.85 19.12 -0.59
CA LYS A 53 5.15 18.08 0.42
C LYS A 53 6.25 17.11 -0.01
N ASN A 54 6.89 17.36 -1.14
CA ASN A 54 7.95 16.52 -1.72
C ASN A 54 7.52 15.08 -2.04
N MET A 55 6.26 14.87 -2.34
CA MET A 55 5.72 13.56 -2.70
C MET A 55 5.73 13.29 -4.20
N VAL A 56 5.62 14.35 -4.99
CA VAL A 56 5.66 14.29 -6.45
C VAL A 56 6.57 15.39 -7.03
N THR A 57 7.05 15.17 -8.24
CA THR A 57 7.73 16.17 -9.05
C THR A 57 6.89 16.42 -10.30
N ASN A 58 6.51 17.68 -10.54
CA ASN A 58 5.80 18.07 -11.74
C ASN A 58 6.78 18.21 -12.90
N ILE A 59 6.45 17.59 -14.03
CA ILE A 59 7.26 17.63 -15.25
C ILE A 59 6.48 18.46 -16.27
N PRO A 60 7.01 19.64 -16.64
CA PRO A 60 6.29 20.55 -17.54
C PRO A 60 5.84 19.85 -18.83
N TYR A 61 4.58 20.03 -19.19
CA TYR A 61 3.91 19.49 -20.39
C TYR A 61 3.79 17.96 -20.47
N LYS A 62 4.30 17.22 -19.49
CA LYS A 62 4.29 15.75 -19.53
C LYS A 62 3.42 15.10 -18.46
N GLY A 63 3.39 15.68 -17.27
CA GLY A 63 2.65 15.12 -16.13
C GLY A 63 3.43 15.21 -14.82
N SER A 64 3.33 14.20 -14.01
CA SER A 64 3.98 14.13 -12.68
C SER A 64 4.62 12.79 -12.45
N ARG A 65 5.64 12.77 -11.61
CA ARG A 65 6.36 11.58 -11.19
C ARG A 65 6.37 11.51 -9.66
N LEU A 66 6.25 10.32 -9.09
CA LEU A 66 6.47 10.12 -7.68
C LEU A 66 7.95 10.37 -7.34
N THR A 67 8.20 11.05 -6.22
CA THR A 67 9.52 11.06 -5.60
C THR A 67 9.77 9.71 -4.93
N SER A 68 10.99 9.45 -4.46
CA SER A 68 11.25 8.24 -3.65
C SER A 68 10.40 8.19 -2.38
N GLU A 69 10.15 9.33 -1.74
CA GLU A 69 9.26 9.43 -0.58
C GLU A 69 7.81 9.15 -0.96
N GLY A 70 7.30 9.77 -2.03
CA GLY A 70 5.95 9.54 -2.53
C GLY A 70 5.72 8.08 -2.93
N PHE A 71 6.71 7.47 -3.58
CA PHE A 71 6.68 6.05 -3.93
C PHE A 71 6.60 5.16 -2.67
N SER A 72 7.40 5.44 -1.65
CA SER A 72 7.39 4.69 -0.39
C SER A 72 6.05 4.78 0.33
N VAL A 73 5.46 5.97 0.39
CA VAL A 73 4.13 6.18 0.97
C VAL A 73 3.07 5.40 0.18
N ALA A 74 3.05 5.54 -1.14
CA ALA A 74 2.09 4.86 -2.02
C ALA A 74 2.19 3.32 -1.90
N ALA A 75 3.41 2.80 -1.91
CA ALA A 75 3.67 1.38 -1.76
C ALA A 75 3.17 0.85 -0.41
N ARG A 76 3.37 1.61 0.68
CA ARG A 76 2.88 1.25 2.02
C ARG A 76 1.36 1.21 2.08
N ILE A 77 0.67 2.18 1.48
CA ILE A 77 -0.78 2.20 1.45
C ILE A 77 -1.31 1.02 0.63
N LYS A 78 -0.70 0.73 -0.51
CA LYS A 78 -1.05 -0.42 -1.32
C LYS A 78 -0.81 -1.74 -0.59
N ARG A 79 0.29 -1.84 0.15
CA ARG A 79 0.56 -2.97 1.04
C ARG A 79 -0.55 -3.17 2.08
N ARG A 80 -0.97 -2.10 2.75
CA ARG A 80 -2.06 -2.14 3.73
C ARG A 80 -3.36 -2.62 3.11
N GLN A 81 -3.69 -2.13 1.91
CA GLN A 81 -4.84 -2.63 1.16
C GLN A 81 -4.78 -4.14 0.95
N TYR A 82 -3.68 -4.66 0.44
CA TYR A 82 -3.53 -6.10 0.19
C TYR A 82 -3.60 -6.94 1.46
N LEU A 83 -2.95 -6.51 2.54
CA LEU A 83 -3.01 -7.20 3.83
C LEU A 83 -4.44 -7.23 4.37
N LEU A 84 -5.18 -6.12 4.25
CA LEU A 84 -6.58 -6.04 4.66
C LEU A 84 -7.49 -6.91 3.79
N GLU A 85 -7.26 -6.97 2.49
CA GLU A 85 -8.00 -7.87 1.60
C GLU A 85 -7.86 -9.34 2.02
N ILE A 86 -6.64 -9.77 2.33
CA ILE A 86 -6.37 -11.13 2.81
C ILE A 86 -7.06 -11.36 4.18
N LEU A 87 -6.91 -10.43 5.10
CA LEU A 87 -7.54 -10.50 6.43
C LEU A 87 -9.06 -10.63 6.34
N LEU A 88 -9.69 -9.76 5.55
CA LEU A 88 -11.14 -9.73 5.37
C LEU A 88 -11.67 -11.00 4.69
N SER A 89 -11.00 -11.46 3.65
CA SER A 89 -11.46 -12.62 2.87
C SER A 89 -11.14 -13.96 3.55
N GLU A 90 -9.92 -14.14 4.05
CA GLU A 90 -9.45 -15.45 4.50
C GLU A 90 -9.62 -15.69 6.00
N ILE A 91 -9.51 -14.66 6.82
CA ILE A 91 -9.61 -14.80 8.28
C ILE A 91 -11.02 -14.46 8.77
N ILE A 92 -11.55 -13.32 8.35
CA ILE A 92 -12.85 -12.85 8.82
C ILE A 92 -14.01 -13.49 8.04
N GLY A 93 -13.79 -13.83 6.77
CA GLY A 93 -14.84 -14.37 5.90
C GLY A 93 -15.90 -13.32 5.55
N TYR A 94 -15.45 -12.09 5.26
CA TYR A 94 -16.34 -10.99 4.93
C TYR A 94 -17.05 -11.22 3.59
N ASP A 95 -18.38 -11.11 3.58
CA ASP A 95 -19.24 -11.39 2.42
C ASP A 95 -19.43 -10.20 1.47
N GLY A 96 -19.01 -9.00 1.88
CA GLY A 96 -19.18 -7.78 1.09
C GLY A 96 -18.08 -7.57 0.05
N ASP A 97 -17.99 -6.36 -0.47
CA ASP A 97 -16.91 -5.93 -1.36
C ASP A 97 -15.61 -5.77 -0.56
N VAL A 98 -14.78 -6.80 -0.61
CA VAL A 98 -13.51 -6.86 0.13
C VAL A 98 -12.56 -5.74 -0.29
N THR A 99 -12.45 -5.48 -1.58
CA THR A 99 -11.56 -4.43 -2.09
C THR A 99 -12.03 -3.05 -1.65
N ALA A 100 -13.31 -2.76 -1.73
CA ALA A 100 -13.86 -1.49 -1.27
C ALA A 100 -13.67 -1.29 0.23
N ALA A 101 -13.92 -2.32 1.05
CA ALA A 101 -13.71 -2.28 2.49
C ALA A 101 -12.23 -2.08 2.85
N ALA A 102 -11.33 -2.77 2.17
CA ALA A 102 -9.89 -2.61 2.38
C ALA A 102 -9.42 -1.19 2.02
N CYS A 103 -9.92 -0.63 0.92
CA CYS A 103 -9.60 0.74 0.51
C CYS A 103 -10.06 1.80 1.54
N GLU A 104 -11.17 1.58 2.21
CA GLU A 104 -11.63 2.46 3.29
C GLU A 104 -10.74 2.34 4.54
N LEU A 105 -10.35 1.13 4.91
CA LEU A 105 -9.61 0.85 6.14
C LEU A 105 -8.11 1.17 6.04
N GLU A 106 -7.51 1.09 4.86
CA GLU A 106 -6.07 1.22 4.67
C GLU A 106 -5.47 2.54 5.18
N HIS A 107 -6.26 3.61 5.17
CA HIS A 107 -5.85 4.93 5.64
C HIS A 107 -5.96 5.09 7.17
N SER A 108 -6.61 4.18 7.84
CA SER A 108 -6.90 4.24 9.27
C SER A 108 -5.97 3.38 10.13
N ILE A 109 -5.26 2.42 9.54
CA ILE A 109 -4.35 1.58 10.29
C ILE A 109 -2.99 2.25 10.49
N ASN A 110 -2.41 2.05 11.67
CA ASN A 110 -1.06 2.52 11.99
C ASN A 110 -0.02 1.41 11.74
N ASP A 111 1.25 1.75 11.93
CA ASP A 111 2.36 0.82 11.70
C ASP A 111 2.30 -0.41 12.60
N ASP A 112 1.90 -0.26 13.85
CA ASP A 112 1.80 -1.37 14.80
C ASP A 112 0.70 -2.35 14.41
N LEU A 113 -0.45 -1.82 13.97
CA LEU A 113 -1.55 -2.65 13.50
C LEU A 113 -1.20 -3.35 12.18
N GLU A 114 -0.53 -2.66 11.25
CA GLU A 114 -0.04 -3.27 10.02
C GLU A 114 0.90 -4.44 10.31
N ALA A 115 1.86 -4.25 11.22
CA ALA A 115 2.79 -5.30 11.63
C ALA A 115 2.08 -6.50 12.26
N SER A 116 1.05 -6.24 13.08
CA SER A 116 0.23 -7.30 13.70
C SER A 116 -0.57 -8.08 12.67
N ILE A 117 -1.14 -7.41 11.68
CA ILE A 117 -1.85 -8.07 10.57
C ILE A 117 -0.88 -8.90 9.74
N ASP A 118 0.26 -8.33 9.36
CA ASP A 118 1.32 -9.03 8.60
C ASP A 118 1.73 -10.33 9.31
N ARG A 119 1.93 -10.27 10.62
CA ARG A 119 2.27 -11.43 11.44
C ARG A 119 1.17 -12.49 11.46
N ILE A 120 -0.08 -12.11 11.74
CA ILE A 120 -1.19 -13.06 11.82
C ILE A 120 -1.46 -13.75 10.49
N LEU A 121 -1.16 -13.08 9.38
CA LEU A 121 -1.27 -13.63 8.03
C LEU A 121 -0.07 -14.50 7.62
N GLY A 122 0.96 -14.60 8.45
CA GLY A 122 2.16 -15.40 8.19
C GLY A 122 3.14 -14.73 7.22
N TYR A 123 3.22 -13.41 7.24
CA TYR A 123 4.13 -12.62 6.41
C TYR A 123 3.96 -12.85 4.89
N PRO A 124 2.78 -12.66 4.35
CA PRO A 124 2.52 -12.95 2.93
C PRO A 124 3.33 -12.00 2.04
N ASP A 125 3.83 -12.52 0.94
CA ASP A 125 4.53 -11.75 -0.10
C ASP A 125 3.70 -11.58 -1.38
N HIS A 126 2.61 -12.35 -1.52
CA HIS A 126 1.68 -12.28 -2.62
C HIS A 126 0.23 -12.34 -2.13
N THR A 127 -0.66 -11.70 -2.88
CA THR A 127 -2.10 -11.85 -2.69
C THR A 127 -2.57 -13.21 -3.24
N ARG A 128 -3.82 -13.56 -2.99
CA ARG A 128 -4.42 -14.81 -3.46
C ARG A 128 -4.42 -14.94 -5.00
N ASP A 129 -4.57 -13.83 -5.69
CA ASP A 129 -4.55 -13.75 -7.16
C ASP A 129 -3.14 -13.52 -7.74
N GLY A 130 -2.10 -13.65 -6.91
CA GLY A 130 -0.71 -13.64 -7.32
C GLY A 130 -0.06 -12.26 -7.46
N GLN A 131 -0.71 -11.20 -6.98
CA GLN A 131 -0.14 -9.86 -6.96
C GLN A 131 0.92 -9.74 -5.89
N ARG A 132 2.08 -9.19 -6.23
CA ARG A 132 3.16 -9.02 -5.26
C ARG A 132 2.82 -7.90 -4.27
N ILE A 133 2.93 -8.22 -2.98
CA ILE A 133 2.74 -7.25 -1.90
C ILE A 133 4.01 -6.42 -1.75
N PRO A 134 3.93 -5.07 -1.79
CA PRO A 134 5.09 -4.22 -1.60
C PRO A 134 5.79 -4.52 -0.26
N LEU A 135 7.11 -4.61 -0.31
CA LEU A 135 7.93 -4.89 0.87
C LEU A 135 8.11 -3.61 1.70
N VAL A 136 8.19 -3.79 3.01
CA VAL A 136 8.63 -2.77 3.96
C VAL A 136 9.77 -3.35 4.79
N GLU A 137 10.60 -2.49 5.35
CA GLU A 137 11.56 -2.94 6.35
C GLU A 137 10.81 -3.45 7.58
N ARG A 138 11.06 -4.70 7.92
CA ARG A 138 10.54 -5.33 9.14
C ARG A 138 11.59 -5.20 10.24
N ASP A 139 11.15 -4.94 11.46
CA ASP A 139 12.04 -4.99 12.61
C ASP A 139 12.59 -6.42 12.75
N VAL A 140 13.88 -6.57 12.55
CA VAL A 140 14.57 -7.86 12.63
C VAL A 140 14.38 -8.53 14.00
N ARG A 141 14.28 -7.73 15.06
CA ARG A 141 14.05 -8.24 16.42
C ARG A 141 12.65 -8.82 16.57
N ALA A 142 11.65 -8.09 16.13
CA ALA A 142 10.27 -8.55 16.12
C ALA A 142 10.11 -9.79 15.24
N PHE A 143 10.72 -9.79 14.06
CA PHE A 143 10.71 -10.93 13.15
C PHE A 143 11.37 -12.17 13.77
N SER A 144 12.50 -12.01 14.44
CA SER A 144 13.20 -13.12 15.09
C SER A 144 12.37 -13.74 16.21
N GLN A 145 11.67 -12.94 17.00
CA GLN A 145 10.78 -13.44 18.04
C GLN A 145 9.58 -14.18 17.47
N ASP A 146 8.96 -13.62 16.43
CA ASP A 146 7.79 -14.21 15.80
C ASP A 146 8.10 -15.51 15.06
N VAL A 147 9.28 -15.63 14.49
CA VAL A 147 9.72 -16.86 13.81
C VAL A 147 10.11 -17.96 14.79
N LEU A 148 10.69 -17.61 15.93
CA LEU A 148 11.10 -18.58 16.94
C LEU A 148 9.91 -19.23 17.67
N LEU A 149 8.83 -18.50 17.90
CA LEU A 149 7.63 -19.01 18.57
C LEU A 149 7.00 -20.20 17.84
N PRO A 150 6.77 -20.16 16.52
CA PRO A 150 6.25 -21.31 15.79
C PRO A 150 7.19 -22.52 15.82
N ALA A 151 8.50 -22.29 15.76
CA ALA A 151 9.49 -23.38 15.80
C ALA A 151 9.51 -24.11 17.14
N VAL A 152 9.29 -23.40 18.25
CA VAL A 152 9.23 -23.96 19.60
C VAL A 152 7.99 -24.81 19.81
N ASN A 153 6.88 -24.46 19.13
CA ASN A 153 5.60 -25.14 19.26
C ASN A 153 5.39 -26.27 18.25
N LEU A 154 6.34 -26.52 17.37
CA LEU A 154 6.28 -27.69 16.51
C LEU A 154 6.44 -28.95 17.40
N PRO A 155 5.47 -29.86 17.41
CA PRO A 155 5.64 -31.12 18.12
C PRO A 155 6.85 -31.81 17.53
N ASN A 156 7.81 -32.15 18.39
CA ASN A 156 8.93 -32.96 18.02
C ASN A 156 8.38 -34.17 17.27
N GLY A 157 8.65 -34.23 15.98
CA GLY A 157 8.31 -35.39 15.20
C GLY A 157 8.92 -36.61 15.92
N LYS A 158 8.06 -37.41 16.48
CA LYS A 158 8.48 -38.72 16.94
C LYS A 158 8.98 -39.45 15.70
N SER A 159 10.29 -39.52 15.58
CA SER A 159 10.91 -40.53 14.75
C SER A 159 10.44 -41.87 15.30
N GLY A 160 9.48 -42.43 14.64
CA GLY A 160 9.15 -43.84 14.78
C GLY A 160 9.99 -44.66 13.84
#